data_4c25175165289fd2b8d1b672f053cdc0
#
_entry.id   4c25175165289fd2b8d1b672f053cdc0
#
_cell.length_a   1.000
_cell.length_b   1.000
_cell.length_c   1.000
_cell.angle_alpha   90.00
_cell.angle_beta   90.00
_cell.angle_gamma   90.00
#
_symmetry.space_group_name_H-M   'P 1'
#
loop_
_entity.id
_entity.type
_entity.pdbx_description
1 polymer ?
#
loop_
_entity_poly.entity_id
_entity_poly.type
_entity_poly.pdbx_seq_one_letter_code
_entity_poly.pdbx_strand_id
1 'polypeptide(L)'
;PAFDVLELATLPAETGLGRVGSTQGSPSLGEFARHVAAVLPRTAHGVRVAGDLEAPVRTVAVVGGAGDSLFDQVRASGADAYLTADLRHHPASEAREQALFEGRGPALVDVSHFASEWPWLARAATRLEADAAAAGATVETRVSTLCTDPWTARFDSPEGPRQ
;
A
#
# COMPACT_ATOMS: atom_id res chain seq x y z
N PRO A 1 6.80 12.02 -10.20
CA PRO A 1 5.63 12.47 -9.46
C PRO A 1 6.06 13.04 -8.12
N ALA A 2 5.50 14.19 -7.75
CA ALA A 2 5.68 14.73 -6.41
C ALA A 2 4.83 13.89 -5.44
N PHE A 3 5.40 13.54 -4.31
CA PHE A 3 4.70 12.87 -3.23
C PHE A 3 5.15 13.46 -1.88
N ASP A 4 4.22 13.52 -0.97
CA ASP A 4 4.46 14.00 0.38
C ASP A 4 4.52 12.84 1.38
N VAL A 5 5.20 13.07 2.50
CA VAL A 5 5.24 12.12 3.61
C VAL A 5 3.92 12.18 4.36
N LEU A 6 3.29 11.03 4.58
CA LEU A 6 2.00 10.93 5.27
C LEU A 6 2.13 11.23 6.76
N GLU A 7 3.15 10.67 7.41
CA GLU A 7 3.49 10.96 8.81
C GLU A 7 4.99 11.21 8.92
N LEU A 8 5.37 12.43 9.31
CA LEU A 8 6.77 12.83 9.41
C LEU A 8 7.46 12.16 10.60
N ALA A 9 8.67 11.66 10.38
CA ALA A 9 9.58 11.31 11.46
C ALA A 9 10.24 12.57 12.01
N THR A 10 10.74 12.46 13.24
CA THR A 10 11.37 13.58 13.93
C THR A 10 12.66 14.05 13.23
N LEU A 11 13.41 13.16 12.63
CA LEU A 11 14.68 13.44 11.92
C LEU A 11 15.06 12.26 10.98
N PRO A 12 15.70 12.55 9.82
CA PRO A 12 15.85 13.86 9.17
C PRO A 12 14.55 14.35 8.54
N ALA A 13 14.48 15.63 8.23
CA ALA A 13 13.34 16.20 7.50
C ALA A 13 13.03 15.41 6.23
N GLU A 14 11.77 15.36 5.84
CA GLU A 14 11.24 14.61 4.68
C GLU A 14 11.28 13.07 4.83
N THR A 15 11.64 12.55 5.99
CA THR A 15 11.50 11.13 6.32
C THR A 15 10.26 10.90 7.17
N GLY A 16 9.69 9.70 7.09
CA GLY A 16 8.51 9.33 7.86
C GLY A 16 7.81 8.13 7.26
N LEU A 17 6.72 7.74 7.91
CA LEU A 17 5.88 6.63 7.48
C LEU A 17 4.96 7.06 6.34
N GLY A 18 4.79 6.18 5.36
CA GLY A 18 3.89 6.37 4.25
C GLY A 18 4.25 7.50 3.31
N ARG A 19 3.51 7.57 2.23
CA ARG A 19 3.59 8.63 1.22
C ARG A 19 2.21 8.92 0.67
N VAL A 20 1.99 10.17 0.32
CA VAL A 20 0.81 10.61 -0.42
C VAL A 20 1.27 11.16 -1.76
N GLY A 21 0.61 10.78 -2.82
CA GLY A 21 0.98 11.21 -4.16
C GLY A 21 -0.17 11.15 -5.15
N SER A 22 -0.01 11.79 -6.29
CA SER A 22 -1.01 11.80 -7.35
C SER A 22 -0.80 10.65 -8.32
N THR A 23 -1.90 10.07 -8.79
CA THR A 23 -1.91 9.10 -9.88
C THR A 23 -1.79 9.81 -11.24
N GLN A 24 -1.37 9.07 -12.25
CA GLN A 24 -1.42 9.55 -13.63
C GLN A 24 -2.76 9.15 -14.27
N GLY A 25 -3.42 10.08 -14.93
CA GLY A 25 -4.63 9.81 -15.71
C GLY A 25 -5.89 9.54 -14.88
N SER A 26 -5.85 9.67 -13.57
CA SER A 26 -6.99 9.42 -12.66
C SER A 26 -7.71 8.10 -12.96
N PRO A 27 -7.05 6.95 -12.84
CA PRO A 27 -7.67 5.65 -13.09
C PRO A 27 -8.87 5.42 -12.16
N SER A 28 -9.78 4.52 -12.54
CA SER A 28 -10.78 4.03 -11.61
C SER A 28 -10.12 3.20 -10.50
N LEU A 29 -10.80 3.05 -9.36
CA LEU A 29 -10.32 2.21 -8.26
C LEU A 29 -10.04 0.78 -8.71
N GLY A 30 -10.89 0.23 -9.59
CA GLY A 30 -10.68 -1.10 -10.16
C GLY A 30 -9.45 -1.19 -11.05
N GLU A 31 -9.16 -0.16 -11.85
CA GLU A 31 -7.92 -0.10 -12.67
C GLU A 31 -6.69 0.06 -11.78
N PHE A 32 -6.76 0.91 -10.76
CA PHE A 32 -5.69 1.07 -9.79
C PHE A 32 -5.38 -0.25 -9.06
N ALA A 33 -6.40 -0.95 -8.56
CA ALA A 33 -6.22 -2.24 -7.88
C ALA A 33 -5.64 -3.33 -8.80
N ARG A 34 -6.05 -3.38 -10.07
CA ARG A 34 -5.45 -4.28 -11.07
C ARG A 34 -3.98 -3.95 -11.32
N HIS A 35 -3.63 -2.66 -11.38
CA HIS A 35 -2.25 -2.24 -11.50
C HIS A 35 -1.42 -2.66 -10.28
N VAL A 36 -1.93 -2.45 -9.07
CA VAL A 36 -1.30 -2.92 -7.82
C VAL A 36 -1.05 -4.43 -7.88
N ALA A 37 -2.06 -5.21 -8.29
CA ALA A 37 -1.94 -6.67 -8.41
C ALA A 37 -0.91 -7.11 -9.48
N ALA A 38 -0.69 -6.30 -10.51
CA ALA A 38 0.27 -6.60 -11.57
C ALA A 38 1.73 -6.30 -11.19
N VAL A 39 1.96 -5.33 -10.29
CA VAL A 39 3.33 -4.89 -9.92
C VAL A 39 3.85 -5.50 -8.63
N LEU A 40 2.96 -5.99 -7.75
CA LEU A 40 3.35 -6.61 -6.49
C LEU A 40 3.62 -8.11 -6.65
N PRO A 41 4.47 -8.70 -5.78
CA PRO A 41 4.65 -10.14 -5.72
C PRO A 41 3.33 -10.87 -5.52
N ARG A 42 3.17 -12.00 -6.22
CA ARG A 42 1.98 -12.84 -6.05
C ARG A 42 1.97 -13.51 -4.68
N THR A 43 0.87 -13.36 -3.96
CA THR A 43 0.61 -14.03 -2.68
C THR A 43 -0.79 -14.66 -2.67
N ALA A 44 -1.05 -15.55 -1.73
CA ALA A 44 -2.38 -16.13 -1.56
C ALA A 44 -3.43 -15.09 -1.13
N HIS A 45 -3.00 -14.01 -0.45
CA HIS A 45 -3.87 -12.91 -0.05
C HIS A 45 -4.47 -12.18 -1.26
N GLY A 46 -3.65 -11.93 -2.29
CA GLY A 46 -4.04 -11.11 -3.44
C GLY A 46 -4.21 -9.64 -3.06
N VAL A 47 -5.10 -8.94 -3.77
CA VAL A 47 -5.47 -7.54 -3.51
C VAL A 47 -6.95 -7.47 -3.17
N ARG A 48 -7.28 -6.99 -1.99
CA ARG A 48 -8.66 -6.77 -1.53
C ARG A 48 -9.01 -5.30 -1.65
N VAL A 49 -10.23 -4.99 -2.03
CA VAL A 49 -10.69 -3.62 -2.25
C VAL A 49 -11.98 -3.39 -1.49
N ALA A 50 -12.07 -2.23 -0.83
CA ALA A 50 -13.30 -1.74 -0.24
C ALA A 50 -13.58 -0.32 -0.76
N GLY A 51 -14.58 -0.19 -1.63
CA GLY A 51 -14.95 1.07 -2.30
C GLY A 51 -15.70 0.81 -3.60
N ASP A 52 -16.14 1.88 -4.23
CA ASP A 52 -16.74 1.83 -5.56
C ASP A 52 -15.62 1.66 -6.61
N LEU A 53 -15.65 0.54 -7.35
CA LEU A 53 -14.61 0.21 -8.34
C LEU A 53 -14.53 1.21 -9.50
N GLU A 54 -15.60 1.96 -9.76
CA GLU A 54 -15.66 2.96 -10.83
C GLU A 54 -15.25 4.37 -10.34
N ALA A 55 -15.09 4.55 -9.03
CA ALA A 55 -14.68 5.84 -8.47
C ALA A 55 -13.28 6.25 -8.97
N PRO A 56 -13.07 7.50 -9.37
CA PRO A 56 -11.76 7.97 -9.82
C PRO A 56 -10.78 8.09 -8.66
N VAL A 57 -9.56 7.62 -8.86
CA VAL A 57 -8.45 7.71 -7.90
C VAL A 57 -7.43 8.72 -8.44
N ARG A 58 -7.36 9.90 -7.85
CA ARG A 58 -6.42 10.97 -8.19
C ARG A 58 -5.24 11.04 -7.22
N THR A 59 -5.56 10.82 -5.94
CA THR A 59 -4.58 10.88 -4.85
C THR A 59 -4.59 9.57 -4.08
N VAL A 60 -3.41 9.03 -3.85
CA VAL A 60 -3.22 7.76 -3.14
C VAL A 60 -2.31 7.97 -1.94
N ALA A 61 -2.73 7.48 -0.78
CA ALA A 61 -1.85 7.24 0.35
C ALA A 61 -1.33 5.80 0.31
N VAL A 62 -0.03 5.62 0.56
CA VAL A 62 0.63 4.30 0.52
C VAL A 62 1.44 4.10 1.79
N VAL A 63 1.23 2.96 2.44
CA VAL A 63 2.03 2.52 3.60
C VAL A 63 2.40 1.05 3.41
N GLY A 64 3.68 0.72 3.44
CA GLY A 64 4.14 -0.66 3.49
C GLY A 64 3.92 -1.24 4.88
N GLY A 65 3.56 -2.52 4.95
CA GLY A 65 3.19 -3.17 6.21
C GLY A 65 1.81 -2.75 6.72
N ALA A 66 1.54 -3.00 8.00
CA ALA A 66 0.25 -2.77 8.64
C ALA A 66 -0.07 -1.29 8.82
N GLY A 67 -1.14 -0.81 8.21
CA GLY A 67 -1.50 0.59 8.13
C GLY A 67 -2.66 1.07 9.01
N ASP A 68 -3.21 0.23 9.89
CA ASP A 68 -4.37 0.58 10.72
C ASP A 68 -4.19 1.86 11.54
N SER A 69 -2.97 2.13 12.00
CA SER A 69 -2.67 3.29 12.87
C SER A 69 -2.67 4.64 12.15
N LEU A 70 -2.71 4.65 10.82
CA LEU A 70 -2.57 5.86 10.01
C LEU A 70 -3.87 6.34 9.35
N PHE A 71 -5.02 5.78 9.70
CA PHE A 71 -6.30 6.18 9.10
C PHE A 71 -6.61 7.67 9.27
N ASP A 72 -6.28 8.26 10.41
CA ASP A 72 -6.51 9.69 10.67
C ASP A 72 -5.66 10.57 9.75
N GLN A 73 -4.39 10.22 9.58
CA GLN A 73 -3.46 10.92 8.68
C GLN A 73 -3.88 10.78 7.22
N VAL A 74 -4.29 9.57 6.83
CA VAL A 74 -4.79 9.31 5.46
C VAL A 74 -6.03 10.14 5.18
N ARG A 75 -6.99 10.19 6.10
CA ARG A 75 -8.19 11.01 5.96
C ARG A 75 -7.85 12.49 5.88
N ALA A 76 -6.96 12.97 6.76
CA ALA A 76 -6.49 14.35 6.75
C ALA A 76 -5.78 14.75 5.46
N SER A 77 -5.11 13.81 4.80
CA SER A 77 -4.43 14.04 3.51
C SER A 77 -5.39 14.24 2.34
N GLY A 78 -6.66 13.83 2.47
CA GLY A 78 -7.64 13.87 1.40
C GLY A 78 -7.41 12.83 0.30
N ALA A 79 -6.67 11.73 0.58
CA ALA A 79 -6.44 10.68 -0.40
C ALA A 79 -7.74 9.98 -0.82
N ASP A 80 -7.90 9.72 -2.12
CA ASP A 80 -9.03 8.98 -2.68
C ASP A 80 -8.93 7.47 -2.41
N ALA A 81 -7.70 6.95 -2.31
CA ALA A 81 -7.44 5.55 -1.99
C ALA A 81 -6.29 5.40 -0.99
N TYR A 82 -6.38 4.38 -0.15
CA TYR A 82 -5.35 3.98 0.80
C TYR A 82 -4.86 2.57 0.48
N LEU A 83 -3.60 2.46 0.04
CA LEU A 83 -2.92 1.19 -0.21
C LEU A 83 -2.04 0.84 0.98
N THR A 84 -2.32 -0.29 1.63
CA THR A 84 -1.57 -0.79 2.77
C THR A 84 -1.79 -2.29 2.96
N ALA A 85 -1.31 -2.87 4.06
CA ALA A 85 -1.47 -4.28 4.39
C ALA A 85 -2.11 -4.48 5.77
N ASP A 86 -2.56 -5.73 6.01
CA ASP A 86 -3.02 -6.23 7.31
C ASP A 86 -4.13 -5.40 7.97
N LEU A 87 -5.00 -4.81 7.16
CA LEU A 87 -6.14 -4.08 7.69
C LEU A 87 -7.07 -5.02 8.44
N ARG A 88 -7.27 -4.73 9.73
CA ARG A 88 -8.21 -5.45 10.59
C ARG A 88 -9.64 -5.04 10.29
N HIS A 89 -10.58 -5.94 10.57
CA HIS A 89 -11.99 -5.75 10.25
C HIS A 89 -12.56 -4.45 10.82
N HIS A 90 -12.44 -4.21 12.13
CA HIS A 90 -13.07 -3.04 12.76
C HIS A 90 -12.53 -1.71 12.24
N PRO A 91 -11.19 -1.45 12.22
CA PRO A 91 -10.66 -0.20 11.66
C PRO A 91 -11.04 0.01 10.19
N ALA A 92 -11.04 -1.05 9.38
CA ALA A 92 -11.42 -0.96 7.98
C ALA A 92 -12.93 -0.65 7.82
N SER A 93 -13.79 -1.31 8.60
CA SER A 93 -15.24 -1.03 8.59
C SER A 93 -15.53 0.39 9.03
N GLU A 94 -14.96 0.84 10.14
CA GLU A 94 -15.14 2.19 10.67
C GLU A 94 -14.70 3.25 9.65
N ALA A 95 -13.54 3.06 9.02
CA ALA A 95 -13.05 3.97 7.98
C ALA A 95 -14.00 4.03 6.77
N ARG A 96 -14.56 2.90 6.36
CA ARG A 96 -15.52 2.84 5.24
C ARG A 96 -16.87 3.46 5.59
N GLU A 97 -17.42 3.18 6.77
CA GLU A 97 -18.67 3.79 7.25
C GLU A 97 -18.52 5.31 7.35
N GLN A 98 -17.41 5.78 7.88
CA GLN A 98 -17.14 7.21 7.96
C GLN A 98 -17.02 7.85 6.58
N ALA A 99 -16.31 7.21 5.63
CA ALA A 99 -16.19 7.70 4.26
C ALA A 99 -17.56 7.80 3.56
N LEU A 100 -18.44 6.82 3.80
CA LEU A 100 -19.81 6.85 3.28
C LEU A 100 -20.64 7.96 3.91
N PHE A 101 -20.53 8.15 5.22
CA PHE A 101 -21.25 9.21 5.94
C PHE A 101 -20.83 10.62 5.50
N GLU A 102 -19.52 10.82 5.32
CA GLU A 102 -18.97 12.12 4.91
C GLU A 102 -19.09 12.37 3.39
N GLY A 103 -19.45 11.37 2.60
CA GLY A 103 -19.46 11.43 1.13
C GLY A 103 -18.07 11.62 0.53
N ARG A 104 -17.03 11.35 1.29
CA ARG A 104 -15.63 11.47 0.90
C ARG A 104 -14.77 10.59 1.81
N GLY A 105 -13.55 10.30 1.37
CA GLY A 105 -12.59 9.53 2.16
C GLY A 105 -12.02 8.36 1.37
N PRO A 106 -11.00 7.70 1.88
CA PRO A 106 -10.28 6.73 1.09
C PRO A 106 -11.10 5.47 0.84
N ALA A 107 -11.09 5.01 -0.40
CA ALA A 107 -11.26 3.59 -0.68
C ALA A 107 -10.06 2.82 -0.11
N LEU A 108 -10.26 1.56 0.28
CA LEU A 108 -9.19 0.75 0.84
C LEU A 108 -8.70 -0.26 -0.19
N VAL A 109 -7.38 -0.37 -0.30
CA VAL A 109 -6.69 -1.38 -1.10
C VAL A 109 -5.72 -2.10 -0.18
N ASP A 110 -6.07 -3.32 0.19
CA ASP A 110 -5.35 -4.10 1.18
C ASP A 110 -4.64 -5.28 0.51
N VAL A 111 -3.36 -5.42 0.79
CA VAL A 111 -2.48 -6.45 0.21
C VAL A 111 -1.81 -7.26 1.33
N SER A 112 -1.05 -8.32 1.00
CA SER A 112 -0.30 -9.01 2.04
C SER A 112 0.87 -8.15 2.54
N HIS A 113 1.25 -8.32 3.80
CA HIS A 113 2.39 -7.65 4.41
C HIS A 113 3.65 -7.83 3.57
N PHE A 114 3.98 -9.09 3.26
CA PHE A 114 5.12 -9.44 2.41
C PHE A 114 5.10 -8.67 1.07
N ALA A 115 3.96 -8.67 0.36
CA ALA A 115 3.86 -8.03 -0.94
C ALA A 115 4.02 -6.51 -0.86
N SER A 116 3.56 -5.89 0.23
CA SER A 116 3.66 -4.44 0.43
C SER A 116 5.08 -3.96 0.71
N GLU A 117 5.92 -4.81 1.31
CA GLU A 117 7.27 -4.45 1.74
C GLU A 117 8.37 -4.96 0.80
N TRP A 118 8.16 -6.10 0.14
CA TRP A 118 9.19 -6.70 -0.73
C TRP A 118 9.75 -5.74 -1.81
N PRO A 119 8.95 -4.84 -2.45
CA PRO A 119 9.46 -3.98 -3.51
C PRO A 119 10.59 -3.02 -3.10
N TRP A 120 10.69 -2.69 -1.82
CA TRP A 120 11.75 -1.79 -1.35
C TRP A 120 13.13 -2.45 -1.33
N LEU A 121 13.20 -3.78 -1.29
CA LEU A 121 14.47 -4.53 -1.19
C LEU A 121 15.42 -4.22 -2.34
N ALA A 122 14.92 -4.06 -3.56
CA ALA A 122 15.75 -3.69 -4.70
C ALA A 122 16.41 -2.30 -4.51
N ARG A 123 15.65 -1.35 -3.94
CA ARG A 123 16.19 -0.01 -3.63
C ARG A 123 17.17 -0.06 -2.47
N ALA A 124 16.91 -0.87 -1.45
CA ALA A 124 17.81 -1.08 -0.32
C ALA A 124 19.14 -1.68 -0.79
N ALA A 125 19.11 -2.69 -1.66
CA ALA A 125 20.28 -3.30 -2.25
C ALA A 125 21.16 -2.26 -2.99
N THR A 126 20.54 -1.51 -3.92
CA THR A 126 21.23 -0.45 -4.67
C THR A 126 21.84 0.61 -3.74
N ARG A 127 21.10 1.01 -2.71
CA ARG A 127 21.58 1.99 -1.74
C ARG A 127 22.75 1.48 -0.93
N LEU A 128 22.69 0.23 -0.46
CA LEU A 128 23.74 -0.41 0.30
C LEU A 128 25.05 -0.51 -0.53
N GLU A 129 24.96 -0.89 -1.80
CA GLU A 129 26.11 -0.93 -2.72
C GLU A 129 26.73 0.45 -2.91
N ALA A 130 25.90 1.47 -3.12
CA ALA A 130 26.36 2.85 -3.27
C ALA A 130 27.03 3.40 -2.01
N ASP A 131 26.43 3.17 -0.84
CA ASP A 131 26.97 3.62 0.44
C ASP A 131 28.28 2.89 0.80
N ALA A 132 28.39 1.59 0.48
CA ALA A 132 29.62 0.83 0.64
C ALA A 132 30.75 1.37 -0.26
N ALA A 133 30.44 1.61 -1.53
CA ALA A 133 31.40 2.17 -2.49
C ALA A 133 31.88 3.56 -2.04
N ALA A 134 31.00 4.41 -1.54
CA ALA A 134 31.35 5.72 -1.00
C ALA A 134 32.26 5.63 0.24
N ALA A 135 32.14 4.55 1.00
CA ALA A 135 33.02 4.24 2.14
C ALA A 135 34.32 3.51 1.76
N GLY A 136 34.60 3.32 0.46
CA GLY A 136 35.77 2.61 -0.03
C GLY A 136 35.72 1.08 0.14
N ALA A 137 34.52 0.54 0.36
CA ALA A 137 34.26 -0.90 0.49
C ALA A 137 33.50 -1.43 -0.73
N THR A 138 33.55 -2.75 -0.92
CA THR A 138 32.76 -3.44 -1.94
C THR A 138 31.83 -4.43 -1.24
N VAL A 139 30.55 -4.39 -1.63
CA VAL A 139 29.55 -5.36 -1.18
C VAL A 139 28.81 -5.87 -2.41
N GLU A 140 28.49 -7.15 -2.42
CA GLU A 140 27.59 -7.76 -3.38
C GLU A 140 26.26 -8.04 -2.69
N THR A 141 25.16 -7.58 -3.30
CA THR A 141 23.82 -7.79 -2.75
C THR A 141 23.04 -8.80 -3.56
N ARG A 142 22.15 -9.52 -2.91
CA ARG A 142 21.21 -10.43 -3.54
C ARG A 142 19.85 -10.32 -2.89
N VAL A 143 18.86 -9.88 -3.66
CA VAL A 143 17.46 -9.88 -3.21
C VAL A 143 16.87 -11.27 -3.38
N SER A 144 16.37 -11.86 -2.28
CA SER A 144 15.69 -13.15 -2.31
C SER A 144 14.35 -13.04 -3.02
N THR A 145 14.02 -14.00 -3.87
CA THR A 145 12.71 -14.14 -4.53
C THR A 145 11.78 -15.12 -3.81
N LEU A 146 12.23 -15.68 -2.67
CA LEU A 146 11.39 -16.56 -1.86
C LEU A 146 10.25 -15.77 -1.24
N CYS A 147 9.03 -16.25 -1.45
CA CYS A 147 7.86 -15.70 -0.78
C CYS A 147 7.85 -16.21 0.66
N THR A 148 7.94 -15.29 1.62
CA THR A 148 7.86 -15.56 3.06
C THR A 148 6.50 -15.21 3.65
N ASP A 149 5.50 -14.91 2.79
CA ASP A 149 4.11 -14.77 3.22
C ASP A 149 3.64 -16.09 3.87
N PRO A 150 3.03 -16.06 5.06
CA PRO A 150 2.63 -17.29 5.75
C PRO A 150 1.45 -18.00 5.08
N TRP A 151 0.69 -17.30 4.24
CA TRP A 151 -0.50 -17.85 3.60
C TRP A 151 -0.16 -18.57 2.31
N THR A 152 -0.44 -19.85 2.25
CA THR A 152 -0.08 -20.71 1.10
C THR A 152 -1.20 -20.89 0.07
N ALA A 153 -2.44 -20.67 0.48
CA ALA A 153 -3.60 -20.82 -0.39
C ALA A 153 -4.75 -19.91 0.06
N ARG A 154 -5.62 -19.56 -0.88
CA ARG A 154 -6.92 -18.94 -0.68
C ARG A 154 -7.97 -19.72 -1.42
N PHE A 155 -9.10 -19.96 -0.78
CA PHE A 155 -10.27 -20.56 -1.38
C PHE A 155 -11.39 -19.53 -1.37
N ASP A 156 -11.97 -19.25 -2.52
CA ASP A 156 -13.11 -18.36 -2.62
C ASP A 156 -14.37 -19.11 -2.15
N SER A 157 -15.23 -18.41 -1.40
CA SER A 157 -16.56 -18.95 -1.06
C SER A 157 -17.38 -19.10 -2.34
N PRO A 158 -18.23 -20.14 -2.43
CA PRO A 158 -19.15 -20.27 -3.56
C PRO A 158 -20.00 -19.01 -3.69
N GLU A 159 -20.32 -18.62 -4.93
CA GLU A 159 -21.25 -17.53 -5.17
C GLU A 159 -22.59 -17.86 -4.48
N GLY A 160 -22.91 -17.13 -3.42
CA GLY A 160 -24.20 -17.19 -2.79
C GLY A 160 -25.15 -16.13 -3.34
N PRO A 161 -26.44 -16.19 -3.02
CA PRO A 161 -27.35 -15.11 -3.37
C PRO A 161 -26.81 -13.80 -2.75
N ARG A 162 -26.67 -12.79 -3.59
CA ARG A 162 -26.32 -11.43 -3.13
C ARG A 162 -27.46 -10.94 -2.27
N GLN A 163 -27.20 -10.70 -1.01
CA GLN A 163 -28.14 -10.10 -0.08
C GLN A 163 -28.29 -8.61 -0.37
#